data_6c4ae39b8968354995c4b73563a89bce
#
_entry.id   6c4ae39b8968354995c4b73563a89bce
#
_cell.length_a   1.000
_cell.length_b   1.000
_cell.length_c   1.000
_cell.angle_alpha   90.00
_cell.angle_beta   90.00
_cell.angle_gamma   90.00
#
_symmetry.space_group_name_H-M   'P 1'
#
loop_
_entity.id
_entity.type
_entity.pdbx_description
1 polymer ?
#
loop_
_entity_poly.entity_id
_entity_poly.type
_entity_poly.pdbx_seq_one_letter_code
_entity_poly.pdbx_strand_id
1 'polypeptide(L)'
;LAKKDLFPDKEEPGKGRFYTCPSGWACQIVNGNLYKAYGLKAKGFSMFDPGSGEGLAAAIAKAYERQQPIFTYYWAPTAVLGKYPMVKLGGMTHDAATWKCVTDKDCADPKPNMYPKSVVLKLATKKFAEGDPGAWKFVETMSWPNSVVNKVLAWKDERQATAEETAKYFLKNYEAVWGSWVSEDAKKRVKALF
;
A
#
# COMPACT_ATOMS: atom_id res chain seq x y z
N LEU A 1 -18.15 7.52 -7.39
CA LEU A 1 -17.40 8.80 -7.34
C LEU A 1 -18.21 10.02 -7.75
N ALA A 2 -19.47 9.90 -8.16
CA ALA A 2 -20.30 11.07 -8.51
C ALA A 2 -20.73 11.93 -7.31
N LYS A 3 -20.49 11.48 -6.07
CA LYS A 3 -20.96 12.18 -4.87
C LYS A 3 -19.81 12.94 -4.21
N LYS A 4 -19.41 14.08 -4.81
CA LYS A 4 -18.37 14.96 -4.25
C LYS A 4 -18.69 15.41 -2.81
N ASP A 5 -19.96 15.55 -2.48
CA ASP A 5 -20.43 16.01 -1.17
C ASP A 5 -20.13 15.00 -0.04
N LEU A 6 -19.81 13.73 -0.37
CA LEU A 6 -19.29 12.76 0.61
C LEU A 6 -17.87 13.08 1.07
N PHE A 7 -17.11 13.85 0.27
CA PHE A 7 -15.70 14.12 0.50
C PHE A 7 -15.44 15.63 0.47
N PRO A 8 -16.08 16.43 1.34
CA PRO A 8 -16.05 17.88 1.23
C PRO A 8 -14.63 18.44 1.35
N ASP A 9 -14.31 19.36 0.45
CA ASP A 9 -13.08 20.13 0.53
C ASP A 9 -13.26 21.32 1.48
N LYS A 10 -12.39 21.41 2.50
CA LYS A 10 -12.47 22.48 3.50
C LYS A 10 -11.87 23.81 3.03
N GLU A 11 -10.99 23.75 2.04
CA GLU A 11 -10.33 24.93 1.48
C GLU A 11 -11.04 25.44 0.23
N GLU A 12 -11.75 24.55 -0.48
CA GLU A 12 -12.56 24.90 -1.65
C GLU A 12 -14.04 24.51 -1.44
N PRO A 13 -14.83 25.35 -0.75
CA PRO A 13 -16.24 25.07 -0.47
C PRO A 13 -17.04 24.70 -1.74
N GLY A 14 -17.87 23.68 -1.63
CA GLY A 14 -18.67 23.17 -2.76
C GLY A 14 -17.96 22.17 -3.66
N LYS A 15 -16.68 21.88 -3.41
CA LYS A 15 -15.94 20.80 -4.08
C LYS A 15 -15.78 19.58 -3.18
N GLY A 16 -15.53 18.43 -3.81
CA GLY A 16 -15.00 17.25 -3.15
C GLY A 16 -13.48 17.24 -3.19
N ARG A 17 -12.82 16.69 -2.18
CA ARG A 17 -11.35 16.58 -2.11
C ARG A 17 -10.87 15.18 -2.47
N PHE A 18 -9.92 15.11 -3.39
CA PHE A 18 -9.09 13.93 -3.64
C PHE A 18 -7.68 14.17 -3.12
N TYR A 19 -7.24 13.42 -2.11
CA TYR A 19 -5.87 13.46 -1.62
C TYR A 19 -4.99 12.62 -2.54
N THR A 20 -4.09 13.28 -3.27
CA THR A 20 -3.07 12.60 -4.09
C THR A 20 -1.86 12.20 -3.24
N CYS A 21 -0.80 11.69 -3.84
CA CYS A 21 0.47 11.52 -3.16
C CYS A 21 1.31 12.80 -3.21
N PRO A 22 2.31 12.92 -2.32
CA PRO A 22 3.17 14.10 -2.25
C PRO A 22 3.88 14.42 -3.56
N SER A 23 4.12 15.70 -3.79
CA SER A 23 4.93 16.19 -4.90
C SER A 23 6.32 15.54 -4.91
N GLY A 24 6.82 15.23 -6.11
CA GLY A 24 8.08 14.56 -6.34
C GLY A 24 8.01 13.02 -6.33
N TRP A 25 6.89 12.43 -5.94
CA TRP A 25 6.68 10.98 -6.07
C TRP A 25 6.13 10.63 -7.46
N ALA A 26 6.54 9.48 -8.01
CA ALA A 26 6.05 9.01 -9.31
C ALA A 26 4.51 8.90 -9.39
N CYS A 27 3.86 8.59 -8.29
CA CYS A 27 2.39 8.53 -8.21
C CYS A 27 1.71 9.90 -8.42
N GLN A 28 2.40 11.01 -8.25
CA GLN A 28 1.85 12.34 -8.54
C GLN A 28 1.46 12.47 -10.03
N ILE A 29 2.36 12.02 -10.93
CA ILE A 29 2.11 12.01 -12.37
C ILE A 29 0.91 11.09 -12.68
N VAL A 30 0.95 9.88 -12.15
CA VAL A 30 -0.11 8.87 -12.36
C VAL A 30 -1.46 9.39 -11.87
N ASN A 31 -1.52 9.90 -10.64
CA ASN A 31 -2.77 10.42 -10.06
C ASN A 31 -3.28 11.66 -10.82
N GLY A 32 -2.38 12.54 -11.28
CA GLY A 32 -2.72 13.67 -12.13
C GLY A 32 -3.37 13.25 -13.46
N ASN A 33 -2.80 12.24 -14.10
CA ASN A 33 -3.34 11.70 -15.33
C ASN A 33 -4.66 10.94 -15.10
N LEU A 34 -4.76 10.14 -14.06
CA LEU A 34 -6.02 9.47 -13.70
C LEU A 34 -7.11 10.48 -13.31
N TYR A 35 -6.76 11.56 -12.61
CA TYR A 35 -7.69 12.64 -12.29
C TYR A 35 -8.29 13.27 -13.55
N LYS A 36 -7.46 13.52 -14.59
CA LYS A 36 -7.91 13.97 -15.92
C LYS A 36 -8.78 12.92 -16.59
N ALA A 37 -8.28 11.68 -16.68
CA ALA A 37 -8.93 10.57 -17.36
C ALA A 37 -10.33 10.26 -16.81
N TYR A 38 -10.51 10.34 -15.50
CA TYR A 38 -11.80 10.15 -14.84
C TYR A 38 -12.68 11.40 -14.83
N GLY A 39 -12.20 12.53 -15.36
CA GLY A 39 -12.93 13.80 -15.38
C GLY A 39 -13.28 14.30 -13.98
N LEU A 40 -12.42 14.09 -12.99
CA LEU A 40 -12.73 14.44 -11.59
C LEU A 40 -12.91 15.95 -11.40
N LYS A 41 -12.17 16.78 -12.15
CA LYS A 41 -12.37 18.23 -12.13
C LYS A 41 -13.78 18.64 -12.56
N ALA A 42 -14.27 18.07 -13.66
CA ALA A 42 -15.63 18.34 -14.15
C ALA A 42 -16.72 17.80 -13.21
N LYS A 43 -16.38 16.77 -12.42
CA LYS A 43 -17.26 16.21 -11.37
C LYS A 43 -17.19 16.98 -10.06
N GLY A 44 -16.49 18.11 -10.03
CA GLY A 44 -16.41 19.02 -8.90
C GLY A 44 -15.43 18.60 -7.81
N PHE A 45 -14.41 17.78 -8.12
CA PHE A 45 -13.34 17.47 -7.17
C PHE A 45 -12.14 18.41 -7.36
N SER A 46 -11.51 18.78 -6.24
CA SER A 46 -10.14 19.32 -6.20
C SER A 46 -9.15 18.20 -5.96
N MET A 47 -7.91 18.38 -6.39
CA MET A 47 -6.80 17.48 -6.09
C MET A 47 -5.89 18.15 -5.08
N PHE A 48 -5.70 17.53 -3.92
CA PHE A 48 -4.97 18.06 -2.79
C PHE A 48 -3.65 17.29 -2.57
N ASP A 49 -2.53 18.04 -2.53
CA ASP A 49 -1.22 17.49 -2.16
C ASP A 49 -1.05 17.55 -0.64
N PRO A 50 -0.84 16.41 0.04
CA PRO A 50 -0.66 16.36 1.49
C PRO A 50 0.73 16.85 1.96
N GLY A 51 1.63 17.21 1.06
CA GLY A 51 2.99 17.69 1.32
C GLY A 51 4.00 16.59 1.66
N SER A 52 3.59 15.54 2.37
CA SER A 52 4.45 14.40 2.73
C SER A 52 3.66 13.10 2.90
N GLY A 53 4.38 11.97 2.95
CA GLY A 53 3.78 10.67 3.25
C GLY A 53 3.16 10.62 4.64
N GLU A 54 3.79 11.26 5.62
CA GLU A 54 3.30 11.42 6.98
C GLU A 54 2.03 12.30 7.01
N GLY A 55 2.01 13.37 6.23
CA GLY A 55 0.83 14.23 6.07
C GLY A 55 -0.36 13.47 5.51
N LEU A 56 -0.13 12.61 4.51
CA LEU A 56 -1.16 11.74 3.95
C LEU A 56 -1.66 10.72 4.99
N ALA A 57 -0.75 10.07 5.72
CA ALA A 57 -1.07 9.13 6.78
C ALA A 57 -1.90 9.79 7.89
N ALA A 58 -1.50 11.00 8.32
CA ALA A 58 -2.23 11.78 9.32
C ALA A 58 -3.62 12.21 8.85
N ALA A 59 -3.79 12.56 7.57
CA ALA A 59 -5.09 12.87 7.00
C ALA A 59 -6.05 11.67 7.04
N ILE A 60 -5.54 10.46 6.72
CA ILE A 60 -6.31 9.22 6.80
C ILE A 60 -6.69 8.92 8.26
N ALA A 61 -5.72 8.95 9.19
CA ALA A 61 -5.97 8.72 10.61
C ALA A 61 -7.05 9.65 11.16
N LYS A 62 -6.89 10.96 10.91
CA LYS A 62 -7.83 11.99 11.37
C LYS A 62 -9.24 11.81 10.79
N ALA A 63 -9.36 11.43 9.52
CA ALA A 63 -10.65 11.17 8.91
C ALA A 63 -11.31 9.94 9.56
N TYR A 64 -10.56 8.86 9.75
CA TYR A 64 -11.05 7.63 10.35
C TYR A 64 -11.51 7.84 11.80
N GLU A 65 -10.70 8.49 12.63
CA GLU A 65 -11.01 8.80 14.04
C GLU A 65 -12.25 9.69 14.20
N ARG A 66 -12.48 10.56 13.22
CA ARG A 66 -13.67 11.44 13.18
C ARG A 66 -14.86 10.81 12.47
N GLN A 67 -14.74 9.56 12.02
CA GLN A 67 -15.77 8.87 11.23
C GLN A 67 -16.19 9.68 9.97
N GLN A 68 -15.21 10.36 9.36
CA GLN A 68 -15.41 11.15 8.16
C GLN A 68 -14.90 10.40 6.93
N PRO A 69 -15.64 10.38 5.83
CA PRO A 69 -15.15 9.82 4.58
C PRO A 69 -13.90 10.56 4.08
N ILE A 70 -12.97 9.81 3.52
CA ILE A 70 -11.80 10.35 2.82
C ILE A 70 -11.65 9.66 1.47
N PHE A 71 -11.41 10.43 0.41
CA PHE A 71 -11.05 9.91 -0.90
C PHE A 71 -9.57 10.18 -1.15
N THR A 72 -8.77 9.11 -1.20
CA THR A 72 -7.31 9.24 -1.23
C THR A 72 -6.66 8.16 -2.07
N TYR A 73 -5.46 8.46 -2.58
CA TYR A 73 -4.47 7.48 -2.98
C TYR A 73 -3.81 6.90 -1.73
N TYR A 74 -3.56 5.61 -1.72
CA TYR A 74 -2.66 4.98 -0.75
C TYR A 74 -2.10 3.66 -1.31
N TRP A 75 -1.17 3.03 -0.61
CA TRP A 75 -0.53 1.77 -1.04
C TRP A 75 -0.46 0.77 0.11
N ALA A 76 -0.34 -0.52 -0.24
CA ALA A 76 -0.15 -1.61 0.70
C ALA A 76 1.16 -2.37 0.37
N PRO A 77 1.85 -2.92 1.40
CA PRO A 77 1.47 -2.97 2.82
C PRO A 77 1.94 -1.74 3.61
N THR A 78 1.15 -1.29 4.60
CA THR A 78 1.50 -0.17 5.50
C THR A 78 0.85 -0.32 6.88
N ALA A 79 1.43 0.33 7.90
CA ALA A 79 0.84 0.43 9.24
C ALA A 79 -0.54 1.11 9.19
N VAL A 80 -0.68 2.14 8.37
CA VAL A 80 -1.95 2.89 8.20
C VAL A 80 -3.10 1.98 7.79
N LEU A 81 -2.89 1.10 6.79
CA LEU A 81 -3.93 0.15 6.37
C LEU A 81 -4.13 -1.01 7.36
N GLY A 82 -3.19 -1.22 8.27
CA GLY A 82 -3.34 -2.15 9.38
C GLY A 82 -4.22 -1.59 10.51
N LYS A 83 -4.11 -0.29 10.77
CA LYS A 83 -4.89 0.45 11.79
C LYS A 83 -6.25 0.89 11.28
N TYR A 84 -6.32 1.40 10.06
CA TYR A 84 -7.47 2.06 9.48
C TYR A 84 -7.94 1.31 8.23
N PRO A 85 -8.85 0.33 8.36
CA PRO A 85 -9.40 -0.39 7.22
C PRO A 85 -10.05 0.55 6.21
N MET A 86 -9.66 0.44 4.95
CA MET A 86 -10.15 1.27 3.86
C MET A 86 -10.71 0.41 2.73
N VAL A 87 -11.66 0.94 1.99
CA VAL A 87 -12.23 0.29 0.82
C VAL A 87 -11.46 0.71 -0.42
N LYS A 88 -10.85 -0.28 -1.10
CA LYS A 88 -10.25 -0.05 -2.42
C LYS A 88 -11.37 0.19 -3.43
N LEU A 89 -11.37 1.36 -4.05
CA LEU A 89 -12.28 1.62 -5.16
C LEU A 89 -11.86 0.79 -6.38
N GLY A 90 -12.82 0.10 -6.97
CA GLY A 90 -12.64 -0.79 -8.11
C GLY A 90 -13.56 -0.42 -9.28
N GLY A 91 -13.75 -1.35 -10.20
CA GLY A 91 -14.66 -1.22 -11.35
C GLY A 91 -13.95 -0.99 -12.68
N MET A 92 -12.61 -0.84 -12.66
CA MET A 92 -11.79 -0.81 -13.88
C MET A 92 -10.75 -1.93 -13.84
N THR A 93 -10.41 -2.46 -15.01
CA THR A 93 -9.29 -3.38 -15.19
C THR A 93 -8.04 -2.59 -15.56
N HIS A 94 -6.88 -3.04 -15.10
CA HIS A 94 -5.62 -2.48 -15.58
C HIS A 94 -5.41 -2.84 -17.06
N ASP A 95 -5.12 -1.83 -17.87
CA ASP A 95 -4.75 -1.98 -19.27
C ASP A 95 -3.31 -1.48 -19.48
N ALA A 96 -2.41 -2.38 -19.86
CA ALA A 96 -0.99 -2.08 -19.99
C ALA A 96 -0.66 -1.14 -21.17
N ALA A 97 -1.48 -1.13 -22.21
CA ALA A 97 -1.23 -0.29 -23.39
C ALA A 97 -1.49 1.19 -23.07
N THR A 98 -2.64 1.47 -22.45
CA THR A 98 -3.01 2.83 -22.02
C THR A 98 -2.25 3.28 -20.77
N TRP A 99 -1.73 2.33 -19.93
CA TRP A 99 -0.94 2.64 -18.74
C TRP A 99 0.34 3.40 -19.04
N LYS A 100 0.96 3.17 -20.20
CA LYS A 100 2.17 3.91 -20.63
C LYS A 100 1.93 5.41 -20.64
N CYS A 101 0.79 5.85 -21.17
CA CYS A 101 0.42 7.27 -21.16
C CYS A 101 0.13 7.77 -19.74
N VAL A 102 -0.54 6.97 -18.90
CA VAL A 102 -0.85 7.35 -17.52
C VAL A 102 0.41 7.60 -16.69
N THR A 103 1.50 6.92 -16.98
CA THR A 103 2.80 7.09 -16.29
C THR A 103 3.68 8.20 -16.89
N ASP A 104 3.29 8.77 -18.01
CA ASP A 104 4.03 9.84 -18.68
C ASP A 104 3.50 11.21 -18.25
N LYS A 105 4.42 12.09 -17.83
CA LYS A 105 4.08 13.47 -17.43
C LYS A 105 3.50 14.30 -18.58
N ASP A 106 3.90 13.98 -19.82
CA ASP A 106 3.51 14.69 -21.03
C ASP A 106 2.30 14.03 -21.75
N CYS A 107 1.64 13.07 -21.12
CA CYS A 107 0.45 12.41 -21.65
C CYS A 107 -0.68 13.42 -21.90
N ALA A 108 -0.99 13.65 -23.18
CA ALA A 108 -2.02 14.62 -23.60
C ALA A 108 -3.45 14.12 -23.33
N ASP A 109 -3.70 12.81 -23.57
CA ASP A 109 -5.04 12.20 -23.50
C ASP A 109 -5.02 10.89 -22.70
N PRO A 110 -4.85 10.97 -21.36
CA PRO A 110 -4.85 9.80 -20.51
C PRO A 110 -6.23 9.14 -20.50
N LYS A 111 -6.26 7.81 -20.60
CA LYS A 111 -7.50 7.02 -20.52
C LYS A 111 -7.71 6.48 -19.10
N PRO A 112 -9.00 6.28 -18.69
CA PRO A 112 -9.31 5.65 -17.42
C PRO A 112 -8.59 4.31 -17.28
N ASN A 113 -7.91 4.11 -16.16
CA ASN A 113 -7.10 2.92 -15.90
C ASN A 113 -7.00 2.68 -14.38
N MET A 114 -6.42 1.56 -13.97
CA MET A 114 -6.11 1.25 -12.58
C MET A 114 -4.62 0.99 -12.40
N TYR A 115 -4.12 1.27 -11.19
CA TYR A 115 -2.79 0.83 -10.80
C TYR A 115 -2.63 -0.68 -10.98
N PRO A 116 -1.53 -1.13 -11.60
CA PRO A 116 -1.22 -2.55 -11.69
C PRO A 116 -0.95 -3.13 -10.30
N LYS A 117 -1.10 -4.45 -10.18
CA LYS A 117 -0.56 -5.16 -9.03
C LYS A 117 0.97 -5.16 -9.14
N SER A 118 1.64 -4.54 -8.16
CA SER A 118 3.11 -4.62 -8.05
C SER A 118 3.51 -5.96 -7.45
N VAL A 119 4.39 -6.67 -8.14
CA VAL A 119 4.97 -7.92 -7.65
C VAL A 119 6.31 -7.60 -7.00
N VAL A 120 6.46 -7.93 -5.72
CA VAL A 120 7.75 -7.83 -5.01
C VAL A 120 8.51 -9.14 -5.23
N LEU A 121 9.66 -9.04 -5.87
CA LEU A 121 10.51 -10.18 -6.18
C LEU A 121 11.62 -10.33 -5.15
N LYS A 122 11.96 -11.58 -4.84
CA LYS A 122 13.15 -11.93 -4.07
C LYS A 122 14.27 -12.23 -5.06
N LEU A 123 15.42 -11.60 -4.90
CA LEU A 123 16.58 -11.78 -5.75
C LEU A 123 17.73 -12.38 -4.94
N ALA A 124 18.42 -13.33 -5.55
CA ALA A 124 19.62 -13.94 -4.99
C ALA A 124 20.65 -14.19 -6.09
N THR A 125 21.93 -14.30 -5.72
CA THR A 125 22.95 -14.69 -6.67
C THR A 125 22.84 -16.20 -6.97
N LYS A 126 23.23 -16.60 -8.19
CA LYS A 126 23.28 -18.01 -8.58
C LYS A 126 24.18 -18.80 -7.62
N LYS A 127 25.33 -18.24 -7.23
CA LYS A 127 26.26 -18.85 -6.26
C LYS A 127 25.60 -19.16 -4.92
N PHE A 128 24.74 -18.26 -4.41
CA PHE A 128 23.99 -18.50 -3.17
C PHE A 128 22.97 -19.63 -3.34
N ALA A 129 22.20 -19.61 -4.43
CA ALA A 129 21.16 -20.60 -4.68
C ALA A 129 21.74 -22.02 -4.85
N GLU A 130 22.93 -22.15 -5.45
CA GLU A 130 23.63 -23.42 -5.66
C GLU A 130 24.44 -23.85 -4.42
N GLY A 131 24.97 -22.90 -3.65
CA GLY A 131 25.85 -23.15 -2.52
C GLY A 131 25.17 -23.58 -1.23
N ASP A 132 23.90 -23.14 -1.03
CA ASP A 132 23.08 -23.52 0.13
C ASP A 132 21.62 -23.76 -0.29
N PRO A 133 21.30 -24.98 -0.74
CA PRO A 133 19.96 -25.34 -1.16
C PRO A 133 18.88 -25.16 -0.08
N GLY A 134 19.26 -25.31 1.21
CA GLY A 134 18.36 -25.15 2.33
C GLY A 134 17.97 -23.68 2.54
N ALA A 135 18.96 -22.81 2.58
CA ALA A 135 18.72 -21.35 2.67
C ALA A 135 18.00 -20.81 1.42
N TRP A 136 18.36 -21.32 0.24
CA TRP A 136 17.64 -20.96 -0.99
C TRP A 136 16.17 -21.37 -0.93
N LYS A 137 15.87 -22.59 -0.48
CA LYS A 137 14.49 -23.09 -0.32
C LYS A 137 13.67 -22.21 0.61
N PHE A 138 14.25 -21.75 1.71
CA PHE A 138 13.62 -20.77 2.61
C PHE A 138 13.30 -19.45 1.88
N VAL A 139 14.29 -18.86 1.20
CA VAL A 139 14.10 -17.60 0.44
C VAL A 139 13.05 -17.78 -0.65
N GLU A 140 13.07 -18.90 -1.37
CA GLU A 140 12.13 -19.22 -2.44
C GLU A 140 10.67 -19.31 -1.93
N THR A 141 10.47 -20.02 -0.82
CA THR A 141 9.13 -20.27 -0.26
C THR A 141 8.57 -19.10 0.54
N MET A 142 9.42 -18.27 1.14
CA MET A 142 9.00 -17.13 1.96
C MET A 142 8.03 -16.23 1.19
N SER A 143 6.84 -16.02 1.73
CA SER A 143 5.80 -15.17 1.13
C SER A 143 4.99 -14.46 2.21
N TRP A 144 4.76 -13.19 2.02
CA TRP A 144 4.10 -12.30 2.98
C TRP A 144 2.77 -11.78 2.42
N PRO A 145 1.62 -12.26 2.92
CA PRO A 145 0.34 -11.62 2.59
C PRO A 145 0.30 -10.17 3.09
N ASN A 146 -0.12 -9.25 2.24
CA ASN A 146 -0.21 -7.82 2.61
C ASN A 146 -1.01 -7.59 3.90
N SER A 147 -2.08 -8.37 4.11
CA SER A 147 -2.92 -8.29 5.31
C SER A 147 -2.16 -8.62 6.60
N VAL A 148 -1.20 -9.54 6.53
CA VAL A 148 -0.34 -9.88 7.67
C VAL A 148 0.70 -8.80 7.89
N VAL A 149 1.37 -8.34 6.83
CA VAL A 149 2.36 -7.26 6.92
C VAL A 149 1.73 -5.98 7.47
N ASN A 150 0.55 -5.60 7.00
CA ASN A 150 -0.20 -4.45 7.53
C ASN A 150 -0.40 -4.56 9.05
N LYS A 151 -0.86 -5.71 9.54
CA LYS A 151 -1.11 -5.94 10.98
C LYS A 151 0.19 -5.90 11.80
N VAL A 152 1.24 -6.51 11.30
CA VAL A 152 2.55 -6.51 11.97
C VAL A 152 3.13 -5.10 12.03
N LEU A 153 3.02 -4.32 10.95
CA LEU A 153 3.44 -2.92 10.91
C LEU A 153 2.60 -2.04 11.84
N ALA A 154 1.28 -2.25 11.90
CA ALA A 154 0.40 -1.56 12.82
C ALA A 154 0.78 -1.85 14.28
N TRP A 155 1.00 -3.12 14.62
CA TRP A 155 1.44 -3.53 15.95
C TRP A 155 2.80 -2.89 16.33
N LYS A 156 3.76 -2.90 15.39
CA LYS A 156 5.07 -2.26 15.57
C LYS A 156 4.92 -0.77 15.90
N ASP A 157 4.11 -0.07 15.13
CA ASP A 157 3.92 1.37 15.26
C ASP A 157 3.18 1.75 16.55
N GLU A 158 2.12 1.02 16.92
CA GLU A 158 1.35 1.24 18.15
C GLU A 158 2.18 1.04 19.43
N ARG A 159 3.14 0.13 19.38
CA ARG A 159 3.99 -0.19 20.52
C ARG A 159 5.36 0.46 20.49
N GLN A 160 5.65 1.22 19.44
CA GLN A 160 7.00 1.79 19.20
C GLN A 160 8.08 0.68 19.26
N ALA A 161 7.71 -0.52 18.79
CA ALA A 161 8.53 -1.71 18.92
C ALA A 161 9.75 -1.66 18.01
N THR A 162 10.85 -2.24 18.49
CA THR A 162 12.06 -2.45 17.70
C THR A 162 11.85 -3.48 16.60
N ALA A 163 12.79 -3.58 15.67
CA ALA A 163 12.75 -4.61 14.63
C ALA A 163 12.78 -6.03 15.22
N GLU A 164 13.59 -6.24 16.29
CA GLU A 164 13.69 -7.52 16.97
C GLU A 164 12.39 -7.93 17.66
N GLU A 165 11.77 -7.03 18.41
CA GLU A 165 10.48 -7.27 19.05
C GLU A 165 9.39 -7.55 18.01
N THR A 166 9.43 -6.84 16.89
CA THR A 166 8.49 -7.06 15.77
C THR A 166 8.69 -8.45 15.15
N ALA A 167 9.93 -8.87 14.97
CA ALA A 167 10.24 -10.22 14.47
C ALA A 167 9.75 -11.31 15.43
N LYS A 168 10.00 -11.14 16.73
CA LYS A 168 9.51 -12.06 17.78
C LYS A 168 7.96 -12.11 17.79
N TYR A 169 7.32 -10.95 17.71
CA TYR A 169 5.86 -10.87 17.59
C TYR A 169 5.33 -11.63 16.38
N PHE A 170 5.95 -11.43 15.21
CA PHE A 170 5.57 -12.14 14.00
C PHE A 170 5.74 -13.64 14.14
N LEU A 171 6.89 -14.10 14.59
CA LEU A 171 7.19 -15.52 14.75
C LEU A 171 6.24 -16.20 15.75
N LYS A 172 5.89 -15.52 16.84
CA LYS A 172 4.97 -16.04 17.85
C LYS A 172 3.52 -16.13 17.37
N ASN A 173 3.04 -15.13 16.61
CA ASN A 173 1.62 -14.98 16.32
C ASN A 173 1.19 -15.40 14.90
N TYR A 174 2.15 -15.63 13.99
CA TYR A 174 1.86 -15.91 12.59
C TYR A 174 2.51 -17.21 12.09
N GLU A 175 2.53 -18.26 12.95
CA GLU A 175 3.08 -19.57 12.59
C GLU A 175 2.46 -20.13 11.30
N ALA A 176 1.16 -19.95 11.09
CA ALA A 176 0.49 -20.39 9.87
C ALA A 176 1.07 -19.75 8.58
N VAL A 177 1.78 -18.62 8.70
CA VAL A 177 2.44 -17.97 7.56
C VAL A 177 3.87 -18.49 7.39
N TRP A 178 4.70 -18.41 8.43
CA TRP A 178 6.12 -18.74 8.32
C TRP A 178 6.44 -20.22 8.47
N GLY A 179 5.55 -20.99 9.09
CA GLY A 179 5.82 -22.41 9.40
C GLY A 179 6.02 -23.29 8.16
N SER A 180 5.49 -22.87 6.99
CA SER A 180 5.72 -23.56 5.71
C SER A 180 7.04 -23.17 5.01
N TRP A 181 7.76 -22.17 5.54
CA TRP A 181 9.01 -21.68 4.93
C TRP A 181 10.22 -22.47 5.38
N VAL A 182 10.10 -23.20 6.46
CA VAL A 182 11.20 -23.90 7.15
C VAL A 182 10.87 -25.38 7.36
N SER A 183 11.93 -26.19 7.63
CA SER A 183 11.74 -27.59 8.02
C SER A 183 11.06 -27.72 9.38
N GLU A 184 10.46 -28.88 9.67
CA GLU A 184 9.82 -29.15 10.96
C GLU A 184 10.82 -29.04 12.15
N ASP A 185 12.10 -29.41 11.95
CA ASP A 185 13.13 -29.23 12.98
C ASP A 185 13.46 -27.75 13.22
N ALA A 186 13.57 -26.95 12.17
CA ALA A 186 13.77 -25.52 12.31
C ALA A 186 12.55 -24.86 12.97
N LYS A 187 11.35 -25.29 12.62
CA LYS A 187 10.11 -24.82 13.23
C LYS A 187 10.05 -25.10 14.73
N LYS A 188 10.42 -26.32 15.14
CA LYS A 188 10.53 -26.68 16.57
C LYS A 188 11.53 -25.77 17.31
N ARG A 189 12.71 -25.55 16.71
CA ARG A 189 13.73 -24.66 17.30
C ARG A 189 13.26 -23.22 17.42
N VAL A 190 12.60 -22.68 16.40
CA VAL A 190 12.03 -21.33 16.46
C VAL A 190 10.96 -21.22 17.57
N LYS A 191 10.09 -22.24 17.70
CA LYS A 191 9.06 -22.25 18.76
C LYS A 191 9.66 -22.32 20.17
N ALA A 192 10.81 -22.92 20.34
CA ALA A 192 11.51 -22.99 21.63
C ALA A 192 12.14 -21.65 22.06
N LEU A 193 12.13 -20.61 21.23
CA LEU A 193 12.63 -19.27 21.56
C LEU A 193 11.61 -18.40 22.31
N PHE A 194 10.37 -18.86 22.44
CA PHE A 194 9.23 -18.14 23.02
C PHE A 194 8.51 -18.99 24.08
#